data_912363726ec543d9032ee57e05aeff09
#
_entry.id   912363726ec543d9032ee57e05aeff09
#
_cell.length_a   1.000
_cell.length_b   1.000
_cell.length_c   1.000
_cell.angle_alpha   90.00
_cell.angle_beta   90.00
_cell.angle_gamma   90.00
#
_symmetry.space_group_name_H-M   'P 1'
#
loop_
_entity.id
_entity.type
_entity.pdbx_description
1 polymer ?
#
loop_
_entity_poly.entity_id
_entity_poly.type
_entity_poly.pdbx_seq_one_letter_code
_entity_poly.pdbx_strand_id
1 'polypeptide(L)'
;MSTTLIAPTASASTARVPRRRSRCWADQITIYLPVVLMGLLALASYWLLRATPSPPEPAGARPVSSEPDYFMRRFSVKVFNANGVLINEVHGREARHRPDSNTLEVDDARIRLVGEDGEVTTANARKVTSNGARTEFLLEGDAVVVREGRLLANGGPAPKLEFRGQQLRVFTEPQRLLAEQPVTVLRGNDRLQSDTLDYVDADRVALMRGRVKVRLAPR
;
A
#
# COMPACT_ATOMS: atom_id res chain seq x y z
N MET A 1 93.28 2.39 65.10
CA MET A 1 93.97 3.47 64.37
C MET A 1 92.90 4.30 63.73
N SER A 2 92.61 5.42 64.34
CA SER A 2 92.88 6.77 63.89
C SER A 2 91.98 7.12 62.71
N THR A 3 91.24 8.12 62.56
CA THR A 3 91.17 9.46 63.09
C THR A 3 90.16 10.25 62.35
N THR A 4 89.34 11.01 62.97
CA THR A 4 89.07 12.43 62.92
C THR A 4 88.14 12.95 61.79
N LEU A 5 87.01 13.48 62.24
CA LEU A 5 86.55 14.90 62.18
C LEU A 5 86.46 15.55 60.77
N ILE A 6 85.31 16.11 60.41
CA ILE A 6 84.95 17.52 60.58
C ILE A 6 83.63 17.81 59.94
N ALA A 7 82.72 18.43 60.61
CA ALA A 7 81.60 19.23 60.03
C ALA A 7 82.13 20.57 59.50
N PRO A 8 81.43 21.30 58.64
CA PRO A 8 80.55 22.33 59.15
C PRO A 8 79.33 22.63 58.20
N THR A 9 78.27 23.01 58.85
CA THR A 9 77.43 24.17 58.71
C THR A 9 77.29 24.79 57.30
N ALA A 10 76.12 24.91 56.82
CA ALA A 10 75.45 26.20 56.58
C ALA A 10 74.26 26.15 55.66
N SER A 11 73.31 26.75 56.13
CA SER A 11 72.41 27.74 55.55
C SER A 11 71.09 27.23 54.95
N ALA A 12 70.09 27.43 55.73
CA ALA A 12 68.69 27.49 55.35
C ALA A 12 68.50 28.60 54.33
N SER A 13 68.03 28.23 53.16
CA SER A 13 67.43 29.14 52.22
C SER A 13 65.93 28.89 52.15
N THR A 14 65.17 29.73 52.88
CA THR A 14 63.70 29.81 52.80
C THR A 14 63.28 30.32 51.44
N ALA A 15 63.03 29.42 50.55
CA ALA A 15 62.31 29.75 49.30
C ALA A 15 60.84 30.03 49.59
N ARG A 16 60.46 31.28 49.55
CA ARG A 16 59.05 31.71 49.58
C ARG A 16 58.32 31.17 48.38
N VAL A 17 57.42 30.24 48.61
CA VAL A 17 56.43 29.75 47.60
C VAL A 17 55.45 30.92 47.37
N PRO A 18 55.28 31.36 46.12
CA PRO A 18 54.27 32.38 45.81
C PRO A 18 52.88 31.74 45.95
N ARG A 19 52.05 32.22 46.86
CA ARG A 19 50.64 31.93 46.99
C ARG A 19 49.94 32.36 45.71
N ARG A 20 49.62 31.39 44.85
CA ARG A 20 48.73 31.60 43.71
C ARG A 20 47.31 31.91 44.21
N ARG A 21 46.97 33.17 44.24
CA ARG A 21 45.65 33.75 44.62
C ARG A 21 44.58 33.60 43.56
N SER A 22 44.69 32.64 42.65
CA SER A 22 43.78 32.49 41.50
C SER A 22 42.92 31.22 41.52
N ARG A 23 42.91 30.44 42.59
CA ARG A 23 42.12 29.19 42.67
C ARG A 23 40.67 29.37 43.11
N CYS A 24 40.31 30.45 43.80
CA CYS A 24 38.94 30.62 44.30
C CYS A 24 37.92 30.94 43.22
N TRP A 25 38.33 31.56 42.10
CA TRP A 25 37.41 31.83 41.02
C TRP A 25 37.12 30.60 40.15
N ALA A 26 38.11 29.75 39.90
CA ALA A 26 37.94 28.53 39.13
C ALA A 26 37.07 27.51 39.87
N ASP A 27 37.21 27.37 41.21
CA ASP A 27 36.39 26.45 42.00
C ASP A 27 34.91 26.90 42.09
N GLN A 28 34.65 28.19 42.17
CA GLN A 28 33.28 28.72 42.12
C GLN A 28 32.63 28.51 40.73
N ILE A 29 33.38 28.73 39.63
CA ILE A 29 32.89 28.50 38.29
C ILE A 29 32.54 27.00 38.09
N THR A 30 33.35 26.09 38.63
CA THR A 30 33.11 24.66 38.49
C THR A 30 31.86 24.20 39.25
N ILE A 31 31.51 24.80 40.38
CA ILE A 31 30.31 24.50 41.16
C ILE A 31 29.03 25.01 40.46
N TYR A 32 29.10 26.23 39.86
CA TYR A 32 27.92 26.80 39.17
C TYR A 32 27.78 26.42 37.72
N LEU A 33 28.83 25.86 37.09
CA LEU A 33 28.81 25.42 35.68
C LEU A 33 27.67 24.47 35.36
N PRO A 34 27.43 23.38 36.15
CA PRO A 34 26.32 22.49 35.85
C PRO A 34 24.96 23.15 36.04
N VAL A 35 24.81 24.08 37.00
CA VAL A 35 23.55 24.80 37.20
C VAL A 35 23.26 25.74 36.02
N VAL A 36 24.28 26.49 35.57
CA VAL A 36 24.17 27.36 34.41
C VAL A 36 23.90 26.57 33.13
N LEU A 37 24.55 25.43 32.95
CA LEU A 37 24.34 24.54 31.82
C LEU A 37 22.90 23.99 31.80
N MET A 38 22.38 23.55 32.96
CA MET A 38 20.99 23.12 33.09
C MET A 38 19.99 24.26 32.80
N GLY A 39 20.27 25.45 33.27
CA GLY A 39 19.46 26.63 32.96
C GLY A 39 19.45 26.97 31.46
N LEU A 40 20.60 26.87 30.81
CA LEU A 40 20.74 27.10 29.37
C LEU A 40 19.99 26.02 28.57
N LEU A 41 20.08 24.74 28.96
CA LEU A 41 19.34 23.62 28.36
C LEU A 41 17.84 23.80 28.54
N ALA A 42 17.39 24.20 29.73
CA ALA A 42 15.98 24.46 29.98
C ALA A 42 15.44 25.60 29.12
N LEU A 43 16.25 26.68 28.98
CA LEU A 43 15.90 27.85 28.14
C LEU A 43 15.86 27.45 26.65
N ALA A 44 16.82 26.64 26.20
CA ALA A 44 16.86 26.15 24.84
C ALA A 44 15.68 25.22 24.53
N SER A 45 15.32 24.32 25.48
CA SER A 45 14.15 23.47 25.37
C SER A 45 12.84 24.28 25.33
N TYR A 46 12.73 25.28 26.18
CA TYR A 46 11.58 26.17 26.17
C TYR A 46 11.46 26.97 24.87
N TRP A 47 12.59 27.46 24.36
CA TRP A 47 12.62 28.17 23.08
C TRP A 47 12.29 27.24 21.91
N LEU A 48 12.80 26.01 21.90
CA LEU A 48 12.50 24.99 20.92
C LEU A 48 11.01 24.62 20.93
N LEU A 49 10.42 24.49 22.12
CA LEU A 49 8.99 24.23 22.29
C LEU A 49 8.12 25.37 21.71
N ARG A 50 8.56 26.61 21.88
CA ARG A 50 7.88 27.78 21.30
C ARG A 50 8.14 27.99 19.81
N ALA A 51 9.31 27.55 19.32
CA ALA A 51 9.66 27.62 17.92
C ALA A 51 9.04 26.46 17.10
N THR A 52 8.53 25.40 17.77
CA THR A 52 7.79 24.33 17.10
C THR A 52 6.50 24.95 16.51
N PRO A 53 6.30 24.92 15.20
CA PRO A 53 5.04 25.37 14.61
C PRO A 53 3.91 24.57 15.26
N SER A 54 2.89 25.27 15.75
CA SER A 54 1.65 24.59 16.21
C SER A 54 1.25 23.64 15.11
N PRO A 55 0.85 22.37 15.46
CA PRO A 55 0.26 21.49 14.46
C PRO A 55 -0.80 22.33 13.74
N PRO A 56 -0.84 22.33 12.41
CA PRO A 56 -1.90 23.04 11.71
C PRO A 56 -3.21 22.59 12.34
N GLU A 57 -4.02 23.54 12.82
CA GLU A 57 -5.40 23.24 13.21
C GLU A 57 -5.93 22.28 12.17
N PRO A 58 -6.65 21.19 12.57
CA PRO A 58 -7.22 20.28 11.60
C PRO A 58 -7.96 21.17 10.61
N ALA A 59 -7.35 21.40 9.47
CA ALA A 59 -7.90 22.24 8.41
C ALA A 59 -9.29 21.68 8.22
N GLY A 60 -10.31 22.48 8.60
CA GLY A 60 -11.70 22.05 8.55
C GLY A 60 -11.87 21.30 7.26
N ALA A 61 -12.32 20.06 7.33
CA ALA A 61 -12.25 19.03 6.29
C ALA A 61 -12.25 19.69 4.91
N ARG A 62 -11.07 19.73 4.26
CA ARG A 62 -11.00 20.29 2.91
C ARG A 62 -12.08 19.57 2.14
N PRO A 63 -12.98 20.29 1.42
CA PRO A 63 -13.94 19.62 0.58
C PRO A 63 -13.17 18.61 -0.24
N VAL A 64 -13.52 17.33 -0.12
CA VAL A 64 -12.81 16.25 -0.80
C VAL A 64 -12.92 16.59 -2.28
N SER A 65 -11.79 16.93 -2.91
CA SER A 65 -11.77 17.30 -4.31
C SER A 65 -12.20 16.10 -5.14
N SER A 66 -13.11 16.31 -6.08
CA SER A 66 -13.46 15.30 -7.08
C SER A 66 -12.37 15.14 -8.15
N GLU A 67 -11.31 15.97 -8.10
CA GLU A 67 -10.16 15.82 -8.97
C GLU A 67 -9.30 14.63 -8.53
N PRO A 68 -8.76 13.86 -9.50
CA PRO A 68 -7.86 12.77 -9.19
C PRO A 68 -6.63 13.30 -8.43
N ASP A 69 -6.28 12.68 -7.30
CA ASP A 69 -5.10 13.03 -6.51
C ASP A 69 -3.81 12.42 -7.08
N TYR A 70 -3.92 11.31 -7.81
CA TYR A 70 -2.83 10.74 -8.59
C TYR A 70 -3.33 10.05 -9.85
N PHE A 71 -2.42 9.93 -10.81
CA PHE A 71 -2.67 9.19 -12.06
C PHE A 71 -1.41 8.45 -12.51
N MET A 72 -1.61 7.38 -13.26
CA MET A 72 -0.55 6.61 -13.92
C MET A 72 -0.89 6.44 -15.39
N ARG A 73 0.10 6.49 -16.27
CA ARG A 73 -0.08 6.27 -17.70
C ARG A 73 0.75 5.10 -18.21
N ARG A 74 0.15 4.28 -19.09
CA ARG A 74 0.79 3.10 -19.70
C ARG A 74 1.50 2.25 -18.66
N PHE A 75 0.75 1.77 -17.70
CA PHE A 75 1.27 1.06 -16.53
C PHE A 75 1.02 -0.44 -16.60
N SER A 76 1.84 -1.18 -15.88
CA SER A 76 1.65 -2.59 -15.54
C SER A 76 1.93 -2.78 -14.06
N VAL A 77 0.95 -3.31 -13.34
CA VAL A 77 1.07 -3.64 -11.93
C VAL A 77 1.03 -5.16 -11.79
N LYS A 78 1.99 -5.71 -11.09
CA LYS A 78 2.07 -7.14 -10.79
C LYS A 78 2.04 -7.35 -9.29
N VAL A 79 1.19 -8.26 -8.84
CA VAL A 79 1.06 -8.63 -7.43
C VAL A 79 1.49 -10.08 -7.28
N PHE A 80 2.36 -10.32 -6.31
CA PHE A 80 2.90 -11.64 -6.00
C PHE A 80 2.43 -12.05 -4.60
N ASN A 81 2.21 -13.35 -4.40
CA ASN A 81 1.96 -13.89 -3.07
C ASN A 81 3.26 -14.00 -2.25
N ALA A 82 3.15 -14.44 -0.99
CA ALA A 82 4.31 -14.61 -0.09
C ALA A 82 5.37 -15.59 -0.61
N ASN A 83 5.01 -16.48 -1.53
CA ASN A 83 5.90 -17.45 -2.16
C ASN A 83 6.53 -16.93 -3.47
N GLY A 84 6.29 -15.66 -3.84
CA GLY A 84 6.81 -15.05 -5.06
C GLY A 84 6.08 -15.48 -6.34
N VAL A 85 4.91 -16.12 -6.23
CA VAL A 85 4.09 -16.49 -7.38
C VAL A 85 3.20 -15.33 -7.79
N LEU A 86 3.16 -15.02 -9.09
CA LEU A 86 2.31 -13.99 -9.65
C LEU A 86 0.83 -14.39 -9.48
N ILE A 87 0.06 -13.58 -8.76
CA ILE A 87 -1.38 -13.81 -8.50
C ILE A 87 -2.28 -12.82 -9.25
N ASN A 88 -1.77 -11.64 -9.54
CA ASN A 88 -2.54 -10.62 -10.26
C ASN A 88 -1.63 -9.78 -11.14
N GLU A 89 -2.09 -9.48 -12.34
CA GLU A 89 -1.42 -8.58 -13.27
C GLU A 89 -2.47 -7.66 -13.91
N VAL A 90 -2.23 -6.35 -13.81
CA VAL A 90 -3.12 -5.31 -14.35
C VAL A 90 -2.34 -4.44 -15.30
N HIS A 91 -2.81 -4.34 -16.54
CA HIS A 91 -2.33 -3.39 -17.52
C HIS A 91 -3.41 -2.35 -17.81
N GLY A 92 -3.02 -1.10 -18.00
CA GLY A 92 -3.94 -0.05 -18.35
C GLY A 92 -3.27 1.08 -19.12
N ARG A 93 -4.06 1.81 -19.90
CA ARG A 93 -3.60 3.00 -20.59
C ARG A 93 -3.43 4.17 -19.62
N GLU A 94 -4.41 4.38 -18.75
CA GLU A 94 -4.41 5.41 -17.73
C GLU A 94 -5.17 4.92 -16.50
N ALA A 95 -4.64 5.18 -15.32
CA ALA A 95 -5.34 4.98 -14.05
C ALA A 95 -5.44 6.30 -13.30
N ARG A 96 -6.59 6.55 -12.69
CA ARG A 96 -6.91 7.74 -11.90
C ARG A 96 -7.57 7.32 -10.59
N HIS A 97 -7.08 7.83 -9.49
CA HIS A 97 -7.70 7.66 -8.18
C HIS A 97 -8.54 8.90 -7.85
N ARG A 98 -9.76 8.67 -7.39
CA ARG A 98 -10.66 9.71 -6.92
C ARG A 98 -10.80 9.63 -5.40
N PRO A 99 -10.33 10.64 -4.67
CA PRO A 99 -10.37 10.63 -3.22
C PRO A 99 -11.77 10.82 -2.64
N ASP A 100 -12.68 11.47 -3.37
CA ASP A 100 -14.06 11.71 -2.95
C ASP A 100 -14.86 10.40 -2.79
N SER A 101 -14.73 9.51 -3.74
CA SER A 101 -15.39 8.20 -3.78
C SER A 101 -14.47 7.04 -3.38
N ASN A 102 -13.19 7.33 -3.15
CA ASN A 102 -12.14 6.34 -2.91
C ASN A 102 -12.17 5.23 -3.97
N THR A 103 -12.28 5.62 -5.24
CA THR A 103 -12.34 4.71 -6.37
C THR A 103 -11.10 4.83 -7.25
N LEU A 104 -10.72 3.71 -7.86
CA LEU A 104 -9.67 3.66 -8.88
C LEU A 104 -10.31 3.37 -10.24
N GLU A 105 -10.18 4.31 -11.17
CA GLU A 105 -10.61 4.16 -12.55
C GLU A 105 -9.41 3.79 -13.43
N VAL A 106 -9.58 2.81 -14.30
CA VAL A 106 -8.55 2.34 -15.24
C VAL A 106 -9.12 2.31 -16.64
N ASP A 107 -8.50 3.02 -17.56
CA ASP A 107 -8.86 3.03 -19.00
C ASP A 107 -8.10 1.92 -19.74
N ASP A 108 -8.78 1.26 -20.69
CA ASP A 108 -8.28 0.16 -21.51
C ASP A 108 -7.61 -0.93 -20.65
N ALA A 109 -8.35 -1.39 -19.66
CA ALA A 109 -7.85 -2.31 -18.67
C ALA A 109 -7.79 -3.75 -19.21
N ARG A 110 -6.68 -4.42 -18.89
CA ARG A 110 -6.49 -5.87 -19.05
C ARG A 110 -6.01 -6.42 -17.71
N ILE A 111 -6.79 -7.33 -17.16
CA ILE A 111 -6.54 -7.89 -15.84
C ILE A 111 -6.37 -9.40 -16.01
N ARG A 112 -5.35 -9.96 -15.38
CA ARG A 112 -5.11 -11.39 -15.30
C ARG A 112 -4.99 -11.78 -13.83
N LEU A 113 -5.85 -12.66 -13.40
CA LEU A 113 -5.89 -13.23 -12.05
C LEU A 113 -5.49 -14.70 -12.13
N VAL A 114 -4.69 -15.15 -11.20
CA VAL A 114 -4.34 -16.56 -11.01
C VAL A 114 -4.84 -16.98 -9.63
N GLY A 115 -5.81 -17.86 -9.60
CA GLY A 115 -6.35 -18.44 -8.37
C GLY A 115 -5.34 -19.34 -7.66
N GLU A 116 -5.61 -19.66 -6.40
CA GLU A 116 -4.77 -20.55 -5.60
C GLU A 116 -4.67 -21.95 -6.20
N ASP A 117 -5.71 -22.39 -6.90
CA ASP A 117 -5.79 -23.66 -7.63
C ASP A 117 -5.16 -23.61 -9.04
N GLY A 118 -4.51 -22.49 -9.39
CA GLY A 118 -3.90 -22.25 -10.69
C GLY A 118 -4.90 -21.88 -11.80
N GLU A 119 -6.18 -21.69 -11.49
CA GLU A 119 -7.18 -21.24 -12.44
C GLU A 119 -6.87 -19.79 -12.90
N VAL A 120 -6.88 -19.57 -14.21
CA VAL A 120 -6.59 -18.26 -14.78
C VAL A 120 -7.89 -17.59 -15.21
N THR A 121 -8.14 -16.41 -14.64
CA THR A 121 -9.23 -15.54 -15.08
C THR A 121 -8.65 -14.28 -15.70
N THR A 122 -9.11 -13.93 -16.89
CA THR A 122 -8.75 -12.68 -17.58
C THR A 122 -9.97 -11.80 -17.74
N ALA A 123 -9.80 -10.50 -17.55
CA ALA A 123 -10.84 -9.52 -17.75
C ALA A 123 -10.31 -8.36 -18.59
N ASN A 124 -11.11 -7.95 -19.60
CA ASN A 124 -10.77 -6.82 -20.45
C ASN A 124 -11.99 -5.90 -20.53
N ALA A 125 -11.78 -4.59 -20.49
CA ALA A 125 -12.81 -3.59 -20.69
C ALA A 125 -12.19 -2.25 -21.10
N ARG A 126 -12.98 -1.36 -21.71
CA ARG A 126 -12.52 0.00 -22.01
C ARG A 126 -12.32 0.82 -20.75
N LYS A 127 -13.14 0.59 -19.74
CA LYS A 127 -13.02 1.21 -18.42
C LYS A 127 -13.30 0.21 -17.32
N VAL A 128 -12.47 0.21 -16.30
CA VAL A 128 -12.69 -0.54 -15.06
C VAL A 128 -12.66 0.42 -13.90
N THR A 129 -13.69 0.38 -13.07
CA THR A 129 -13.75 1.15 -11.82
C THR A 129 -13.76 0.17 -10.66
N SER A 130 -12.84 0.32 -9.71
CA SER A 130 -12.82 -0.46 -8.49
C SER A 130 -13.12 0.40 -7.27
N ASN A 131 -13.77 -0.20 -6.27
CA ASN A 131 -13.92 0.43 -4.97
C ASN A 131 -12.60 0.49 -4.20
N GLY A 132 -12.52 1.28 -3.13
CA GLY A 132 -11.32 1.42 -2.32
C GLY A 132 -10.84 0.12 -1.66
N ALA A 133 -11.77 -0.78 -1.33
CA ALA A 133 -11.46 -2.09 -0.76
C ALA A 133 -10.99 -3.10 -1.82
N ARG A 134 -11.13 -2.79 -3.12
CA ARG A 134 -10.81 -3.68 -4.26
C ARG A 134 -11.57 -5.01 -4.24
N THR A 135 -12.78 -4.99 -3.69
CA THR A 135 -13.68 -6.14 -3.62
C THR A 135 -14.74 -6.12 -4.70
N GLU A 136 -14.97 -4.97 -5.33
CA GLU A 136 -15.94 -4.76 -6.39
C GLU A 136 -15.29 -4.06 -7.57
N PHE A 137 -15.52 -4.58 -8.77
CA PHE A 137 -15.02 -4.07 -10.04
C PHE A 137 -16.17 -3.91 -11.01
N LEU A 138 -16.37 -2.69 -11.50
CA LEU A 138 -17.30 -2.38 -12.57
C LEU A 138 -16.52 -2.29 -13.88
N LEU A 139 -16.81 -3.19 -14.81
CA LEU A 139 -16.23 -3.25 -16.14
C LEU A 139 -17.20 -2.67 -17.14
N GLU A 140 -16.79 -1.66 -17.89
CA GLU A 140 -17.62 -0.94 -18.84
C GLU A 140 -16.97 -0.86 -20.22
N GLY A 141 -17.82 -0.98 -21.25
CA GLY A 141 -17.41 -0.89 -22.65
C GLY A 141 -16.74 -2.16 -23.16
N ASP A 142 -17.52 -2.97 -23.86
CA ASP A 142 -17.09 -4.26 -24.44
C ASP A 142 -16.39 -5.16 -23.41
N ALA A 143 -17.00 -5.24 -22.22
CA ALA A 143 -16.47 -6.00 -21.11
C ALA A 143 -16.48 -7.50 -21.44
N VAL A 144 -15.33 -8.15 -21.24
CA VAL A 144 -15.13 -9.58 -21.43
C VAL A 144 -14.42 -10.14 -20.23
N VAL A 145 -15.02 -11.12 -19.58
CA VAL A 145 -14.40 -11.90 -18.50
C VAL A 145 -14.30 -13.34 -18.96
N VAL A 146 -13.10 -13.88 -18.92
CA VAL A 146 -12.79 -15.23 -19.38
C VAL A 146 -12.17 -16.00 -18.25
N ARG A 147 -12.76 -17.13 -17.91
CA ARG A 147 -12.15 -18.12 -17.06
C ARG A 147 -11.67 -19.28 -17.93
N GLU A 148 -10.38 -19.54 -17.89
CA GLU A 148 -9.80 -20.67 -18.62
C GLU A 148 -10.25 -21.98 -17.97
N GLY A 149 -10.51 -22.99 -18.83
CA GLY A 149 -10.85 -24.31 -18.34
C GLY A 149 -9.67 -24.96 -17.62
N ARG A 150 -9.95 -25.61 -16.51
CA ARG A 150 -8.96 -26.42 -15.78
C ARG A 150 -9.20 -27.91 -16.01
N LEU A 151 -8.23 -28.76 -15.65
CA LEU A 151 -8.45 -30.20 -15.58
C LEU A 151 -9.35 -30.52 -14.37
N LEU A 152 -10.44 -31.22 -14.65
CA LEU A 152 -11.32 -31.76 -13.61
C LEU A 152 -10.66 -32.95 -12.92
N ALA A 153 -11.12 -33.32 -11.73
CA ALA A 153 -10.60 -34.47 -10.98
C ALA A 153 -10.74 -35.81 -11.75
N ASN A 154 -11.65 -35.89 -12.72
CA ASN A 154 -11.83 -37.02 -13.61
C ASN A 154 -10.91 -37.01 -14.85
N GLY A 155 -9.93 -36.07 -14.91
CA GLY A 155 -8.98 -35.92 -16.02
C GLY A 155 -9.50 -35.22 -17.27
N GLY A 156 -10.81 -34.88 -17.32
CA GLY A 156 -11.37 -34.12 -18.43
C GLY A 156 -11.12 -32.62 -18.32
N PRO A 157 -10.99 -31.86 -19.43
CA PRO A 157 -10.91 -30.42 -19.39
C PRO A 157 -12.26 -29.81 -18.98
N ALA A 158 -12.29 -28.92 -17.98
CA ALA A 158 -13.45 -28.08 -17.76
C ALA A 158 -13.61 -27.15 -18.96
N PRO A 159 -14.82 -26.87 -19.42
CA PRO A 159 -15.02 -25.98 -20.53
C PRO A 159 -14.64 -24.55 -20.11
N LYS A 160 -13.99 -23.82 -21.03
CA LYS A 160 -13.78 -22.39 -20.91
C LYS A 160 -15.11 -21.68 -20.71
N LEU A 161 -15.15 -20.75 -19.77
CA LEU A 161 -16.32 -19.92 -19.48
C LEU A 161 -16.01 -18.46 -19.80
N GLU A 162 -16.82 -17.85 -20.64
CA GLU A 162 -16.60 -16.49 -21.08
C GLU A 162 -17.90 -15.68 -20.97
N PHE A 163 -17.82 -14.52 -20.32
CA PHE A 163 -18.91 -13.55 -20.16
C PHE A 163 -18.60 -12.31 -21.00
N ARG A 164 -19.55 -11.90 -21.82
CA ARG A 164 -19.45 -10.71 -22.67
C ARG A 164 -20.65 -9.80 -22.48
N GLY A 165 -20.41 -8.51 -22.22
CA GLY A 165 -21.47 -7.53 -22.05
C GLY A 165 -20.94 -6.11 -22.18
N GLN A 166 -21.85 -5.14 -22.19
CA GLN A 166 -21.44 -3.73 -22.16
C GLN A 166 -21.04 -3.29 -20.75
N GLN A 167 -21.64 -3.92 -19.73
CA GLN A 167 -21.36 -3.64 -18.34
C GLN A 167 -21.41 -4.95 -17.55
N LEU A 168 -20.33 -5.23 -16.84
CA LEU A 168 -20.20 -6.39 -15.96
C LEU A 168 -19.70 -5.92 -14.60
N ARG A 169 -20.33 -6.38 -13.53
CA ARG A 169 -19.91 -6.12 -12.15
C ARG A 169 -19.37 -7.39 -11.54
N VAL A 170 -18.13 -7.35 -11.11
CA VAL A 170 -17.41 -8.50 -10.55
C VAL A 170 -17.12 -8.25 -9.09
N PHE A 171 -17.48 -9.19 -8.24
CA PHE A 171 -17.15 -9.22 -6.82
C PHE A 171 -16.10 -10.31 -6.57
N THR A 172 -15.12 -10.01 -5.73
CA THR A 172 -14.07 -10.98 -5.39
C THR A 172 -14.40 -11.79 -4.14
N GLU A 173 -15.19 -11.20 -3.23
CA GLU A 173 -15.60 -11.82 -1.96
C GLU A 173 -17.08 -11.48 -1.66
N PRO A 174 -18.03 -12.43 -1.86
CA PRO A 174 -17.89 -13.73 -2.53
C PRO A 174 -17.65 -13.56 -4.04
N GLN A 175 -17.00 -14.54 -4.67
CA GLN A 175 -16.78 -14.52 -6.11
C GLN A 175 -18.13 -14.59 -6.85
N ARG A 176 -18.54 -13.46 -7.41
CA ARG A 176 -19.84 -13.29 -8.09
C ARG A 176 -19.69 -12.35 -9.26
N LEU A 177 -20.42 -12.63 -10.33
CA LEU A 177 -20.52 -11.76 -11.50
C LEU A 177 -21.97 -11.40 -11.76
N LEU A 178 -22.26 -10.10 -11.80
CA LEU A 178 -23.57 -9.56 -12.12
C LEU A 178 -23.53 -8.84 -13.47
N ALA A 179 -24.55 -9.02 -14.28
CA ALA A 179 -24.82 -8.19 -15.44
C ALA A 179 -26.28 -7.73 -15.39
N GLU A 180 -26.47 -6.42 -15.35
CA GLU A 180 -27.78 -5.77 -15.37
C GLU A 180 -28.20 -5.35 -16.79
N GLN A 181 -27.29 -5.53 -17.76
CA GLN A 181 -27.47 -5.27 -19.18
C GLN A 181 -27.33 -6.56 -19.98
N PRO A 182 -27.78 -6.60 -21.24
CA PRO A 182 -27.70 -7.77 -22.08
C PRO A 182 -26.31 -8.39 -22.09
N VAL A 183 -26.26 -9.68 -21.81
CA VAL A 183 -25.03 -10.44 -21.64
C VAL A 183 -25.06 -11.72 -22.48
N THR A 184 -23.91 -12.09 -22.99
CA THR A 184 -23.68 -13.37 -23.65
C THR A 184 -22.70 -14.18 -22.82
N VAL A 185 -23.07 -15.42 -22.49
CA VAL A 185 -22.22 -16.39 -21.81
C VAL A 185 -21.86 -17.49 -22.82
N LEU A 186 -20.58 -17.76 -22.95
CA LEU A 186 -20.06 -18.85 -23.75
C LEU A 186 -19.47 -19.91 -22.82
N ARG A 187 -19.91 -21.14 -22.94
CA ARG A 187 -19.38 -22.29 -22.19
C ARG A 187 -18.91 -23.36 -23.17
N GLY A 188 -17.61 -23.38 -23.41
CA GLY A 188 -17.08 -24.16 -24.53
C GLY A 188 -17.71 -23.67 -25.87
N ASN A 189 -18.48 -24.54 -26.52
CA ASN A 189 -19.18 -24.23 -27.77
C ASN A 189 -20.64 -23.78 -27.56
N ASP A 190 -21.15 -23.88 -26.33
CA ASP A 190 -22.52 -23.47 -26.02
C ASP A 190 -22.60 -21.96 -25.86
N ARG A 191 -23.69 -21.36 -26.32
CA ARG A 191 -23.96 -19.93 -26.24
C ARG A 191 -25.28 -19.65 -25.53
N LEU A 192 -25.23 -18.86 -24.47
CA LEU A 192 -26.37 -18.42 -23.72
C LEU A 192 -26.46 -16.89 -23.79
N GLN A 193 -27.65 -16.34 -23.95
CA GLN A 193 -27.89 -14.91 -23.95
C GLN A 193 -29.06 -14.59 -23.03
N SER A 194 -28.98 -13.48 -22.31
CA SER A 194 -30.05 -12.99 -21.44
C SER A 194 -29.96 -11.48 -21.28
N ASP A 195 -31.02 -10.87 -20.77
CA ASP A 195 -31.03 -9.45 -20.46
C ASP A 195 -30.26 -9.17 -19.14
N THR A 196 -30.33 -10.09 -18.18
CA THR A 196 -29.56 -10.00 -16.93
C THR A 196 -28.96 -11.35 -16.55
N LEU A 197 -27.88 -11.30 -15.79
CA LEU A 197 -27.17 -12.45 -15.29
C LEU A 197 -26.73 -12.23 -13.86
N ASP A 198 -26.88 -13.26 -13.04
CA ASP A 198 -26.29 -13.37 -11.72
C ASP A 198 -25.56 -14.72 -11.63
N TYR A 199 -24.26 -14.67 -11.62
CA TYR A 199 -23.40 -15.86 -11.55
C TYR A 199 -22.66 -15.91 -10.24
N VAL A 200 -22.87 -16.97 -9.47
CA VAL A 200 -22.17 -17.25 -8.22
C VAL A 200 -21.18 -18.39 -8.46
N ASP A 201 -19.91 -18.11 -8.24
CA ASP A 201 -18.85 -19.05 -8.58
C ASP A 201 -18.78 -20.26 -7.65
N ALA A 202 -18.94 -20.03 -6.35
CA ALA A 202 -18.93 -21.10 -5.34
C ALA A 202 -19.93 -22.23 -5.66
N ASP A 203 -21.13 -21.83 -6.09
CA ASP A 203 -22.21 -22.77 -6.41
C ASP A 203 -22.19 -23.18 -7.89
N ARG A 204 -21.42 -22.51 -8.73
CA ARG A 204 -21.41 -22.63 -10.20
C ARG A 204 -22.80 -22.48 -10.81
N VAL A 205 -23.63 -21.66 -10.19
CA VAL A 205 -24.99 -21.37 -10.59
C VAL A 205 -25.05 -20.05 -11.34
N ALA A 206 -25.68 -20.06 -12.51
CA ALA A 206 -25.98 -18.88 -13.30
C ALA A 206 -27.50 -18.68 -13.34
N LEU A 207 -27.99 -17.60 -12.73
CA LEU A 207 -29.38 -17.18 -12.83
C LEU A 207 -29.52 -16.16 -13.95
N MET A 208 -30.21 -16.54 -15.01
CA MET A 208 -30.47 -15.71 -16.18
C MET A 208 -31.92 -15.27 -16.23
N ARG A 209 -32.18 -13.98 -16.51
CA ARG A 209 -33.55 -13.43 -16.62
C ARG A 209 -33.68 -12.55 -17.85
N GLY A 210 -34.93 -12.39 -18.30
CA GLY A 210 -35.26 -11.68 -19.53
C GLY A 210 -34.90 -12.53 -20.75
N ARG A 211 -35.39 -12.28 -21.90
CA ARG A 211 -35.23 -12.89 -23.22
C ARG A 211 -34.11 -13.94 -23.36
N VAL A 212 -34.16 -14.98 -22.53
CA VAL A 212 -33.14 -16.03 -22.48
C VAL A 212 -33.15 -16.83 -23.77
N LYS A 213 -31.99 -16.90 -24.44
CA LYS A 213 -31.77 -17.72 -25.63
C LYS A 213 -30.59 -18.64 -25.37
N VAL A 214 -30.77 -19.94 -25.61
CA VAL A 214 -29.74 -20.95 -25.45
C VAL A 214 -29.53 -21.68 -26.78
N ARG A 215 -28.25 -21.76 -27.19
CA ARG A 215 -27.80 -22.58 -28.30
C ARG A 215 -26.79 -23.57 -27.77
N LEU A 216 -27.12 -24.84 -27.84
CA LEU A 216 -26.22 -25.93 -27.49
C LEU A 216 -25.54 -26.47 -28.74
N ALA A 217 -24.22 -26.65 -28.65
CA ALA A 217 -23.47 -27.27 -29.73
C ALA A 217 -23.80 -28.81 -29.76
N PRO A 218 -23.89 -29.42 -30.93
CA PRO A 218 -23.95 -30.88 -31.03
C PRO A 218 -22.73 -31.51 -30.35
N ARG A 219 -22.94 -32.56 -29.59
CA ARG A 219 -21.89 -33.35 -28.93
C ARG A 219 -21.43 -34.48 -29.82
#